data_1b1e4a61e74e2dfefc3bc3b334707cf3
#
_entry.id   1b1e4a61e74e2dfefc3bc3b334707cf3
#
_cell.length_a   1.000
_cell.length_b   1.000
_cell.length_c   1.000
_cell.angle_alpha   90.00
_cell.angle_beta   90.00
_cell.angle_gamma   90.00
#
_symmetry.space_group_name_H-M   'P 1'
#
loop_
_entity.id
_entity.type
_entity.pdbx_description
1 polymer ?
#
loop_
_entity_poly.entity_id
_entity_poly.type
_entity_poly.pdbx_seq_one_letter_code
_entity_poly.pdbx_strand_id
1 'polypeptide(L)'
;MTVVDPVRWSVRGKDARSGHSSAMGATEDDVHAPTSAAGRHEAHSESSSSVLDDIRAANDRYAASFSQGNLSPEPSRRLAVLTCMDARLDPVAALGLRLGEAHVIRNAGGLATDDALRSLVISSTLLGTEAALVVGHTDCGMTRFSNYELRQRLRDRGADADEIDFLPFPFVDVRVAESVERLRDSPLLPTSFEVHGLVFDVKTGHVRLVD
;
A
#
# COMPACT_ATOMS: atom_id res chain seq x y z
N MET A 1 37.15 1.59 6.90
CA MET A 1 35.82 1.96 7.40
C MET A 1 35.40 3.18 6.60
N THR A 2 34.71 2.95 5.49
CA THR A 2 34.29 4.02 4.56
C THR A 2 32.84 4.32 4.89
N VAL A 3 32.61 5.52 5.39
CA VAL A 3 31.26 6.04 5.70
C VAL A 3 30.56 6.32 4.38
N VAL A 4 29.44 5.65 4.12
CA VAL A 4 28.57 5.88 2.96
C VAL A 4 27.58 6.96 3.33
N ASP A 5 27.58 8.08 2.58
CA ASP A 5 26.65 9.19 2.77
C ASP A 5 25.19 8.77 2.55
N PRO A 6 24.23 9.27 3.35
CA PRO A 6 22.82 8.95 3.17
C PRO A 6 22.26 9.64 1.93
N VAL A 7 21.62 8.86 1.06
CA VAL A 7 20.90 9.34 -0.12
C VAL A 7 19.77 10.27 0.29
N ARG A 8 19.92 11.55 -0.06
CA ARG A 8 18.95 12.61 0.20
C ARG A 8 17.87 12.60 -0.87
N TRP A 9 16.67 12.17 -0.52
CA TRP A 9 15.49 12.28 -1.40
C TRP A 9 15.03 13.74 -1.47
N SER A 10 15.19 14.36 -2.65
CA SER A 10 14.67 15.70 -2.94
C SER A 10 13.29 15.59 -3.57
N VAL A 11 12.25 15.94 -2.82
CA VAL A 11 10.91 16.14 -3.37
C VAL A 11 10.89 17.55 -3.99
N ARG A 12 10.87 17.64 -5.31
CA ARG A 12 10.65 18.92 -6.01
C ARG A 12 9.16 19.28 -5.90
N GLY A 13 8.86 20.26 -5.06
CA GLY A 13 7.59 20.97 -5.10
C GLY A 13 7.49 21.81 -6.38
N LYS A 14 6.40 21.66 -7.12
CA LYS A 14 6.05 22.58 -8.21
C LYS A 14 5.34 23.79 -7.61
N ASP A 15 6.03 24.90 -7.56
CA ASP A 15 5.46 26.24 -7.29
C ASP A 15 4.55 26.64 -8.45
N ALA A 16 3.28 26.87 -8.17
CA ALA A 16 2.37 27.58 -9.07
C ALA A 16 2.43 29.08 -8.75
N ARG A 17 3.03 29.90 -9.60
CA ARG A 17 2.88 31.37 -9.63
C ARG A 17 1.79 31.71 -10.63
N SER A 18 0.76 32.33 -10.21
CA SER A 18 0.42 33.74 -10.01
C SER A 18 0.42 34.62 -11.28
N GLY A 19 -0.71 35.25 -11.48
CA GLY A 19 -0.79 36.63 -11.84
C GLY A 19 -1.34 36.93 -13.23
N HIS A 20 -2.46 37.59 -13.36
CA HIS A 20 -2.49 38.99 -13.70
C HIS A 20 -3.92 39.54 -13.61
N SER A 21 -4.01 40.62 -12.87
CA SER A 21 -4.93 41.71 -12.80
C SER A 21 -5.35 42.30 -14.14
N SER A 22 -6.63 42.68 -14.30
CA SER A 22 -6.98 44.01 -14.79
C SER A 22 -8.44 44.34 -14.47
N ALA A 23 -8.60 45.54 -13.99
CA ALA A 23 -9.80 46.22 -13.52
C ALA A 23 -10.65 46.82 -14.65
N MET A 24 -11.81 47.24 -14.27
CA MET A 24 -12.66 48.38 -14.63
C MET A 24 -14.08 47.96 -15.00
N GLY A 25 -15.04 48.49 -14.29
CA GLY A 25 -15.92 49.56 -14.53
C GLY A 25 -17.20 49.40 -13.72
N ALA A 26 -17.50 50.42 -12.95
CA ALA A 26 -18.70 50.60 -12.13
C ALA A 26 -19.92 50.95 -12.97
N THR A 27 -21.15 50.61 -12.49
CA THR A 27 -22.29 51.49 -12.44
C THR A 27 -23.26 51.06 -11.33
N GLU A 28 -23.67 52.04 -10.54
CA GLU A 28 -24.72 52.04 -9.51
C GLU A 28 -26.09 51.83 -10.16
N ASP A 29 -27.02 51.19 -9.43
CA ASP A 29 -28.34 51.76 -9.11
C ASP A 29 -29.14 50.82 -8.17
N ASP A 30 -29.42 51.33 -7.13
CA ASP A 30 -30.42 51.47 -6.07
C ASP A 30 -31.68 50.57 -6.10
N VAL A 31 -32.17 50.33 -4.83
CA VAL A 31 -33.53 50.24 -4.29
C VAL A 31 -34.07 48.88 -3.81
N HIS A 32 -34.34 48.91 -2.50
CA HIS A 32 -35.33 48.22 -1.68
C HIS A 32 -34.97 46.90 -0.99
N ALA A 33 -34.80 47.05 0.33
CA ALA A 33 -35.10 46.02 1.31
C ALA A 33 -36.60 45.85 1.55
N PRO A 34 -37.04 44.68 2.03
CA PRO A 34 -37.48 44.67 3.41
C PRO A 34 -37.00 43.48 4.25
N THR A 35 -36.77 43.80 5.49
CA THR A 35 -36.63 43.02 6.71
C THR A 35 -37.48 41.74 6.76
N SER A 36 -36.83 40.60 7.10
CA SER A 36 -37.49 39.53 7.83
C SER A 36 -36.45 38.70 8.62
N ALA A 37 -36.69 38.68 9.90
CA ALA A 37 -36.23 37.87 11.02
C ALA A 37 -35.13 36.85 10.83
N ALA A 38 -34.10 37.09 11.63
CA ALA A 38 -32.99 36.22 11.92
C ALA A 38 -33.41 34.87 12.52
N GLY A 39 -33.15 33.81 11.80
CA GLY A 39 -32.89 32.51 12.38
C GLY A 39 -31.36 32.33 12.32
N ARG A 40 -30.66 32.54 13.44
CA ARG A 40 -29.26 32.11 13.57
C ARG A 40 -29.24 30.61 13.62
N HIS A 41 -29.04 29.96 12.49
CA HIS A 41 -28.51 28.64 12.49
C HIS A 41 -27.03 28.75 12.87
N GLU A 42 -26.75 28.47 14.13
CA GLU A 42 -25.39 28.12 14.55
C GLU A 42 -25.00 26.87 13.75
N ALA A 43 -24.23 27.10 12.70
CA ALA A 43 -23.51 26.03 12.03
C ALA A 43 -22.52 25.49 13.06
N HIS A 44 -22.87 24.36 13.68
CA HIS A 44 -21.89 23.53 14.30
C HIS A 44 -20.86 23.17 13.21
N SER A 45 -19.75 23.87 13.19
CA SER A 45 -18.56 23.44 12.50
C SER A 45 -18.06 22.21 13.26
N GLU A 46 -18.55 21.02 12.90
CA GLU A 46 -17.81 19.82 13.19
C GLU A 46 -16.46 20.01 12.52
N SER A 47 -15.43 20.30 13.30
CA SER A 47 -14.06 20.32 12.85
C SER A 47 -13.76 18.87 12.43
N SER A 48 -13.82 18.58 11.14
CA SER A 48 -13.36 17.29 10.64
C SER A 48 -11.90 17.18 11.05
N SER A 49 -11.60 16.27 11.99
CA SER A 49 -10.23 15.97 12.35
C SER A 49 -9.50 15.51 11.08
N SER A 50 -8.25 15.93 10.92
CA SER A 50 -7.48 15.46 9.78
C SER A 50 -7.19 13.97 9.93
N VAL A 51 -7.05 13.23 8.84
CA VAL A 51 -6.62 11.81 8.87
C VAL A 51 -5.38 11.63 9.75
N LEU A 52 -4.50 12.63 9.76
CA LEU A 52 -3.28 12.60 10.57
C LEU A 52 -3.58 12.70 12.08
N ASP A 53 -4.57 13.52 12.48
CA ASP A 53 -4.94 13.66 13.89
C ASP A 53 -5.61 12.38 14.41
N ASP A 54 -6.46 11.74 13.61
CA ASP A 54 -7.06 10.44 13.93
C ASP A 54 -5.98 9.36 14.10
N ILE A 55 -5.00 9.31 13.21
CA ILE A 55 -3.88 8.37 13.29
C ILE A 55 -3.03 8.61 14.53
N ARG A 56 -2.72 9.87 14.87
CA ARG A 56 -1.97 10.22 16.09
C ARG A 56 -2.69 9.75 17.34
N ALA A 57 -3.97 10.09 17.46
CA ALA A 57 -4.77 9.68 18.60
C ALA A 57 -4.90 8.14 18.72
N ALA A 58 -4.98 7.42 17.60
CA ALA A 58 -4.96 5.97 17.58
C ALA A 58 -3.60 5.40 18.01
N ASN A 59 -2.49 6.00 17.55
CA ASN A 59 -1.14 5.59 17.92
C ASN A 59 -0.85 5.83 19.40
N ASP A 60 -1.28 6.95 19.99
CA ASP A 60 -1.12 7.21 21.43
C ASP A 60 -1.79 6.11 22.27
N ARG A 61 -2.99 5.65 21.88
CA ARG A 61 -3.66 4.52 22.54
C ARG A 61 -2.90 3.21 22.40
N TYR A 62 -2.40 2.92 21.19
CA TYR A 62 -1.58 1.73 20.93
C TYR A 62 -0.29 1.74 21.76
N ALA A 63 0.44 2.87 21.75
CA ALA A 63 1.70 3.05 22.46
C ALA A 63 1.54 2.88 24.00
N ALA A 64 0.42 3.34 24.57
CA ALA A 64 0.14 3.22 26.01
C ALA A 64 0.07 1.76 26.49
N SER A 65 -0.24 0.80 25.60
CA SER A 65 -0.31 -0.64 25.92
C SER A 65 0.81 -1.47 25.27
N PHE A 66 1.73 -0.81 24.54
CA PHE A 66 2.77 -1.51 23.79
C PHE A 66 3.85 -2.08 24.72
N SER A 67 4.01 -3.40 24.70
CA SER A 67 4.96 -4.13 25.57
C SER A 67 6.00 -4.94 24.81
N GLN A 68 6.05 -4.83 23.47
CA GLN A 68 6.85 -5.71 22.59
C GLN A 68 8.09 -5.01 22.01
N GLY A 69 8.60 -3.97 22.67
CA GLY A 69 9.75 -3.17 22.18
C GLY A 69 11.09 -3.91 22.09
N ASN A 70 11.19 -5.11 22.70
CA ASN A 70 12.42 -5.92 22.72
C ASN A 70 12.41 -7.07 21.69
N LEU A 71 11.43 -7.12 20.77
CA LEU A 71 11.43 -8.12 19.70
C LEU A 71 12.63 -7.95 18.78
N SER A 72 13.22 -9.08 18.36
CA SER A 72 14.26 -9.09 17.33
C SER A 72 13.68 -8.64 15.98
N PRO A 73 14.47 -7.98 15.12
CA PRO A 73 14.12 -7.79 13.72
C PRO A 73 14.09 -9.11 12.94
N GLU A 74 14.77 -10.14 13.43
CA GLU A 74 14.72 -11.49 12.84
C GLU A 74 13.39 -12.17 13.13
N PRO A 75 12.66 -12.68 12.13
CA PRO A 75 11.37 -13.31 12.35
C PRO A 75 11.55 -14.66 13.07
N SER A 76 10.90 -14.83 14.22
CA SER A 76 11.11 -16.00 15.07
C SER A 76 10.69 -17.33 14.43
N ARG A 77 9.81 -17.30 13.40
CA ARG A 77 9.46 -18.47 12.58
C ARG A 77 10.33 -18.61 11.32
N ARG A 78 11.31 -17.74 11.14
CA ARG A 78 12.18 -17.73 9.95
C ARG A 78 11.38 -17.67 8.65
N LEU A 79 10.25 -16.98 8.68
CA LEU A 79 9.23 -16.94 7.64
C LEU A 79 9.06 -15.54 7.07
N ALA A 80 8.86 -15.44 5.75
CA ALA A 80 8.35 -14.25 5.08
C ALA A 80 6.99 -14.54 4.43
N VAL A 81 6.13 -13.54 4.35
CA VAL A 81 4.85 -13.57 3.65
C VAL A 81 4.84 -12.47 2.61
N LEU A 82 4.67 -12.84 1.34
CA LEU A 82 4.43 -11.93 0.23
C LEU A 82 2.95 -11.97 -0.14
N THR A 83 2.24 -10.85 -0.01
CA THR A 83 0.79 -10.84 -0.26
C THR A 83 0.29 -9.52 -0.85
N CYS A 84 -1.00 -9.49 -1.21
CA CYS A 84 -1.64 -8.31 -1.78
C CYS A 84 -1.82 -7.20 -0.74
N MET A 85 -1.81 -5.95 -1.24
CA MET A 85 -2.14 -4.74 -0.46
C MET A 85 -3.63 -4.59 -0.17
N ASP A 86 -4.50 -5.48 -0.65
CA ASP A 86 -5.95 -5.43 -0.48
C ASP A 86 -6.31 -5.27 1.00
N ALA A 87 -7.13 -4.24 1.30
CA ALA A 87 -7.45 -3.87 2.67
C ALA A 87 -8.27 -4.92 3.45
N ARG A 88 -8.85 -5.90 2.74
CA ARG A 88 -9.59 -7.02 3.36
C ARG A 88 -8.67 -8.12 3.91
N LEU A 89 -7.36 -8.08 3.59
CA LEU A 89 -6.40 -9.07 4.05
C LEU A 89 -5.70 -8.60 5.32
N ASP A 90 -5.85 -9.39 6.38
CA ASP A 90 -4.94 -9.37 7.52
C ASP A 90 -4.11 -10.67 7.50
N PRO A 91 -2.94 -10.65 6.84
CA PRO A 91 -2.14 -11.87 6.67
C PRO A 91 -1.60 -12.41 8.00
N VAL A 92 -1.40 -11.57 8.99
CA VAL A 92 -0.91 -11.99 10.31
C VAL A 92 -1.98 -12.81 11.02
N ALA A 93 -3.21 -12.28 11.12
CA ALA A 93 -4.32 -12.99 11.74
C ALA A 93 -4.74 -14.22 10.94
N ALA A 94 -4.86 -14.10 9.60
CA ALA A 94 -5.32 -15.19 8.73
C ALA A 94 -4.41 -16.42 8.74
N LEU A 95 -3.09 -16.21 8.96
CA LEU A 95 -2.10 -17.29 9.01
C LEU A 95 -1.76 -17.71 10.46
N GLY A 96 -2.46 -17.21 11.45
CA GLY A 96 -2.22 -17.51 12.87
C GLY A 96 -0.84 -17.07 13.36
N LEU A 97 -0.34 -15.97 12.83
CA LEU A 97 0.95 -15.37 13.19
C LEU A 97 0.77 -14.31 14.28
N ARG A 98 1.85 -14.00 14.97
CA ARG A 98 1.96 -12.90 15.92
C ARG A 98 3.04 -11.91 15.49
N LEU A 99 3.03 -10.72 16.10
CA LEU A 99 4.08 -9.73 15.87
C LEU A 99 5.47 -10.33 16.17
N GLY A 100 6.43 -10.13 15.26
CA GLY A 100 7.79 -10.69 15.36
C GLY A 100 7.95 -12.12 14.85
N GLU A 101 6.88 -12.79 14.36
CA GLU A 101 6.98 -14.17 13.87
C GLU A 101 7.30 -14.29 12.38
N ALA A 102 6.97 -13.26 11.57
CA ALA A 102 7.24 -13.27 10.14
C ALA A 102 7.49 -11.86 9.60
N HIS A 103 8.27 -11.74 8.52
CA HIS A 103 8.28 -10.54 7.70
C HIS A 103 7.07 -10.54 6.79
N VAL A 104 6.41 -9.38 6.64
CA VAL A 104 5.24 -9.24 5.75
C VAL A 104 5.52 -8.19 4.68
N ILE A 105 5.55 -8.63 3.43
CA ILE A 105 5.75 -7.80 2.24
C ILE A 105 4.41 -7.69 1.52
N ARG A 106 3.98 -6.47 1.19
CA ARG A 106 2.70 -6.24 0.50
C ARG A 106 2.88 -5.33 -0.71
N ASN A 107 2.35 -5.78 -1.85
CA ASN A 107 2.28 -4.97 -3.06
C ASN A 107 0.97 -5.20 -3.83
N ALA A 108 0.76 -4.52 -4.94
CA ALA A 108 -0.40 -4.74 -5.79
C ALA A 108 -0.37 -6.17 -6.38
N GLY A 109 -1.30 -7.01 -5.93
CA GLY A 109 -1.42 -8.40 -6.38
C GLY A 109 -0.61 -9.44 -5.59
N GLY A 110 0.26 -9.06 -4.67
CA GLY A 110 1.12 -10.01 -3.96
C GLY A 110 2.16 -10.67 -4.86
N LEU A 111 2.74 -9.89 -5.78
CA LEU A 111 3.59 -10.38 -6.86
C LEU A 111 5.06 -10.42 -6.45
N ALA A 112 5.80 -11.44 -6.92
CA ALA A 112 7.25 -11.52 -6.79
C ALA A 112 7.93 -10.55 -7.77
N THR A 113 7.72 -9.24 -7.60
CA THR A 113 8.40 -8.17 -8.35
C THR A 113 9.88 -8.09 -7.95
N ASP A 114 10.67 -7.29 -8.69
CA ASP A 114 12.09 -7.07 -8.35
C ASP A 114 12.26 -6.51 -6.94
N ASP A 115 11.37 -5.60 -6.50
CA ASP A 115 11.42 -5.07 -5.14
C ASP A 115 11.02 -6.11 -4.08
N ALA A 116 10.03 -6.96 -4.36
CA ALA A 116 9.67 -8.06 -3.47
C ALA A 116 10.82 -9.08 -3.37
N LEU A 117 11.45 -9.43 -4.49
CA LEU A 117 12.64 -10.30 -4.49
C LEU A 117 13.79 -9.67 -3.71
N ARG A 118 14.12 -8.39 -3.94
CA ARG A 118 15.13 -7.65 -3.16
C ARG A 118 14.85 -7.74 -1.66
N SER A 119 13.60 -7.56 -1.25
CA SER A 119 13.19 -7.64 0.15
C SER A 119 13.36 -9.04 0.73
N LEU A 120 13.02 -10.09 -0.02
CA LEU A 120 13.20 -11.48 0.38
C LEU A 120 14.68 -11.87 0.48
N VAL A 121 15.52 -11.39 -0.43
CA VAL A 121 16.98 -11.59 -0.38
C VAL A 121 17.58 -10.99 0.90
N ILE A 122 17.19 -9.77 1.26
CA ILE A 122 17.60 -9.12 2.51
C ILE A 122 17.10 -9.93 3.72
N SER A 123 15.82 -10.32 3.69
CA SER A 123 15.18 -11.12 4.74
C SER A 123 15.91 -12.46 4.95
N SER A 124 16.26 -13.15 3.88
CA SER A 124 16.96 -14.43 3.94
C SER A 124 18.42 -14.26 4.35
N THR A 125 19.15 -13.33 3.71
CA THR A 125 20.62 -13.23 3.86
C THR A 125 21.03 -12.57 5.16
N LEU A 126 20.28 -11.57 5.63
CA LEU A 126 20.66 -10.75 6.79
C LEU A 126 19.80 -11.03 8.03
N LEU A 127 18.58 -11.53 7.86
CA LEU A 127 17.60 -11.66 8.93
C LEU A 127 17.09 -13.11 9.13
N GLY A 128 17.80 -14.07 8.54
CA GLY A 128 17.65 -15.49 8.86
C GLY A 128 16.35 -16.15 8.39
N THR A 129 15.62 -15.56 7.43
CA THR A 129 14.40 -16.19 6.86
C THR A 129 14.79 -17.38 5.98
N GLU A 130 14.08 -18.49 6.13
CA GLU A 130 14.33 -19.75 5.40
C GLU A 130 13.17 -20.15 4.48
N ALA A 131 12.00 -19.53 4.66
CA ALA A 131 10.83 -19.83 3.87
C ALA A 131 10.01 -18.58 3.52
N ALA A 132 9.30 -18.63 2.39
CA ALA A 132 8.32 -17.62 1.99
C ALA A 132 6.97 -18.26 1.61
N LEU A 133 5.89 -17.60 2.02
CA LEU A 133 4.55 -17.86 1.52
C LEU A 133 4.15 -16.76 0.54
N VAL A 134 3.80 -17.12 -0.69
CA VAL A 134 3.18 -16.22 -1.67
C VAL A 134 1.67 -16.39 -1.54
N VAL A 135 0.99 -15.37 -1.02
CA VAL A 135 -0.44 -15.46 -0.70
C VAL A 135 -1.24 -14.53 -1.61
N GLY A 136 -1.85 -15.10 -2.66
CA GLY A 136 -2.88 -14.45 -3.45
C GLY A 136 -4.23 -14.47 -2.73
N HIS A 137 -5.25 -13.87 -3.34
CA HIS A 137 -6.60 -13.90 -2.77
C HIS A 137 -7.68 -13.88 -3.85
N THR A 138 -8.83 -14.45 -3.57
CA THR A 138 -9.99 -14.38 -4.45
C THR A 138 -10.48 -12.93 -4.61
N ASP A 139 -11.13 -12.63 -5.72
CA ASP A 139 -11.70 -11.30 -6.00
C ASP A 139 -10.66 -10.15 -5.96
N CYS A 140 -9.43 -10.42 -6.40
CA CYS A 140 -8.35 -9.44 -6.43
C CYS A 140 -8.63 -8.32 -7.43
N GLY A 141 -8.41 -7.07 -7.02
CA GLY A 141 -8.57 -5.90 -7.90
C GLY A 141 -7.70 -5.94 -9.15
N MET A 142 -6.56 -6.64 -9.11
CA MET A 142 -5.63 -6.78 -10.24
C MET A 142 -6.20 -7.61 -11.40
N THR A 143 -7.28 -8.37 -11.18
CA THR A 143 -7.98 -9.13 -12.23
C THR A 143 -9.02 -8.31 -13.00
N ARG A 144 -9.25 -7.03 -12.62
CA ARG A 144 -10.38 -6.23 -13.08
C ARG A 144 -10.04 -5.11 -14.05
N PHE A 145 -8.79 -5.02 -14.51
CA PHE A 145 -8.36 -4.02 -15.46
C PHE A 145 -7.24 -4.56 -16.36
N SER A 146 -6.99 -3.85 -17.44
CA SER A 146 -5.82 -4.02 -18.30
C SER A 146 -4.89 -2.81 -18.21
N ASN A 147 -3.62 -2.97 -18.63
CA ASN A 147 -2.68 -1.85 -18.77
C ASN A 147 -3.26 -0.72 -19.63
N TYR A 148 -3.95 -1.07 -20.71
CA TYR A 148 -4.57 -0.10 -21.59
C TYR A 148 -5.61 0.75 -20.88
N GLU A 149 -6.56 0.13 -20.17
CA GLU A 149 -7.64 0.83 -19.45
C GLU A 149 -7.07 1.75 -18.36
N LEU A 150 -6.07 1.29 -17.61
CA LEU A 150 -5.48 2.10 -16.55
C LEU A 150 -4.68 3.28 -17.12
N ARG A 151 -3.90 3.07 -18.18
CA ARG A 151 -3.18 4.15 -18.88
C ARG A 151 -4.15 5.19 -19.46
N GLN A 152 -5.30 4.79 -20.01
CA GLN A 152 -6.32 5.74 -20.47
C GLN A 152 -6.86 6.60 -19.32
N ARG A 153 -7.24 6.00 -18.20
CA ARG A 153 -7.70 6.74 -17.01
C ARG A 153 -6.65 7.72 -16.48
N LEU A 154 -5.37 7.40 -16.59
CA LEU A 154 -4.29 8.29 -16.19
C LEU A 154 -4.11 9.45 -17.17
N ARG A 155 -4.17 9.20 -18.48
CA ARG A 155 -4.16 10.26 -19.50
C ARG A 155 -5.31 11.25 -19.33
N ASP A 156 -6.52 10.77 -19.02
CA ASP A 156 -7.69 11.61 -18.74
C ASP A 156 -7.46 12.57 -17.55
N ARG A 157 -6.51 12.26 -16.68
CA ARG A 157 -6.06 13.10 -15.57
C ARG A 157 -4.79 13.90 -15.87
N GLY A 158 -4.31 13.88 -17.12
CA GLY A 158 -3.11 14.58 -17.55
C GLY A 158 -1.79 13.90 -17.17
N ALA A 159 -1.81 12.60 -16.79
CA ALA A 159 -0.61 11.85 -16.46
C ALA A 159 -0.22 10.91 -17.60
N ASP A 160 1.07 10.87 -17.95
CA ASP A 160 1.64 9.89 -18.85
C ASP A 160 2.17 8.70 -18.07
N ALA A 161 1.75 7.50 -18.46
CA ALA A 161 2.15 6.25 -17.84
C ALA A 161 2.40 5.15 -18.90
N ASP A 162 2.75 5.53 -20.11
CA ASP A 162 2.89 4.58 -21.24
C ASP A 162 4.02 3.57 -21.03
N GLU A 163 5.07 3.96 -20.31
CA GLU A 163 6.21 3.10 -19.99
C GLU A 163 5.98 2.21 -18.75
N ILE A 164 4.86 2.38 -18.03
CA ILE A 164 4.60 1.62 -16.80
C ILE A 164 3.81 0.36 -17.12
N ASP A 165 4.34 -0.81 -16.73
CA ASP A 165 3.57 -2.04 -16.66
C ASP A 165 2.99 -2.19 -15.23
N PHE A 166 1.66 -2.14 -15.13
CA PHE A 166 0.95 -2.29 -13.86
C PHE A 166 0.73 -3.76 -13.47
N LEU A 167 1.19 -4.70 -14.29
CA LEU A 167 1.15 -6.14 -14.04
C LEU A 167 -0.26 -6.70 -13.73
N PRO A 168 -1.33 -6.32 -14.44
CA PRO A 168 -2.64 -6.96 -14.29
C PRO A 168 -2.56 -8.42 -14.71
N PHE A 169 -3.43 -9.24 -14.14
CA PHE A 169 -3.48 -10.67 -14.48
C PHE A 169 -4.93 -11.18 -14.44
N PRO A 170 -5.30 -12.19 -15.28
CA PRO A 170 -6.67 -12.70 -15.32
C PRO A 170 -6.97 -13.75 -14.24
N PHE A 171 -5.95 -14.51 -13.78
CA PHE A 171 -6.13 -15.64 -12.89
C PHE A 171 -5.18 -15.59 -11.70
N VAL A 172 -5.74 -15.60 -10.50
CA VAL A 172 -4.98 -15.50 -9.23
C VAL A 172 -4.05 -16.70 -9.06
N ASP A 173 -4.56 -17.92 -9.29
CA ASP A 173 -3.80 -19.17 -9.10
C ASP A 173 -2.55 -19.22 -9.98
N VAL A 174 -2.72 -18.90 -11.24
CA VAL A 174 -1.62 -18.85 -12.22
C VAL A 174 -0.57 -17.85 -11.75
N ARG A 175 -1.01 -16.66 -11.30
CA ARG A 175 -0.10 -15.61 -10.89
C ARG A 175 0.64 -15.93 -9.59
N VAL A 176 0.00 -16.66 -8.67
CA VAL A 176 0.67 -17.18 -7.47
C VAL A 176 1.73 -18.21 -7.87
N ALA A 177 1.37 -19.18 -8.73
CA ALA A 177 2.31 -20.18 -9.22
C ALA A 177 3.53 -19.56 -9.92
N GLU A 178 3.33 -18.62 -10.84
CA GLU A 178 4.40 -17.86 -11.49
C GLU A 178 5.31 -17.11 -10.50
N SER A 179 4.73 -16.54 -9.45
CA SER A 179 5.50 -15.84 -8.40
C SER A 179 6.32 -16.84 -7.56
N VAL A 180 5.77 -18.00 -7.26
CA VAL A 180 6.48 -19.09 -6.56
C VAL A 180 7.66 -19.58 -7.41
N GLU A 181 7.42 -19.86 -8.68
CA GLU A 181 8.43 -20.33 -9.64
C GLU A 181 9.57 -19.31 -9.77
N ARG A 182 9.22 -18.02 -9.97
CA ARG A 182 10.21 -16.95 -10.02
C ARG A 182 11.10 -16.87 -8.78
N LEU A 183 10.56 -17.10 -7.60
CA LEU A 183 11.34 -17.07 -6.36
C LEU A 183 12.22 -18.31 -6.21
N ARG A 184 11.71 -19.49 -6.56
CA ARG A 184 12.45 -20.77 -6.53
C ARG A 184 13.63 -20.77 -7.51
N ASP A 185 13.43 -20.20 -8.69
CA ASP A 185 14.44 -20.11 -9.75
C ASP A 185 15.44 -18.98 -9.55
N SER A 186 15.25 -18.15 -8.54
CA SER A 186 16.13 -17.02 -8.31
C SER A 186 17.51 -17.46 -7.77
N PRO A 187 18.62 -17.16 -8.47
CA PRO A 187 19.96 -17.46 -7.98
C PRO A 187 20.36 -16.61 -6.76
N LEU A 188 19.56 -15.63 -6.38
CA LEU A 188 19.80 -14.72 -5.24
C LEU A 188 19.27 -15.28 -3.92
N LEU A 189 18.43 -16.29 -3.95
CA LEU A 189 17.95 -17.01 -2.77
C LEU A 189 18.71 -18.32 -2.59
N PRO A 190 18.91 -18.79 -1.36
CA PRO A 190 19.55 -20.10 -1.13
C PRO A 190 18.74 -21.24 -1.79
N THR A 191 19.41 -22.26 -2.27
CA THR A 191 18.75 -23.46 -2.84
C THR A 191 17.87 -24.21 -1.83
N SER A 192 18.11 -24.01 -0.54
CA SER A 192 17.30 -24.54 0.57
C SER A 192 16.13 -23.63 0.96
N PHE A 193 15.96 -22.48 0.29
CA PHE A 193 14.88 -21.55 0.62
C PHE A 193 13.54 -22.09 0.12
N GLU A 194 12.64 -22.36 1.06
CA GLU A 194 11.32 -22.94 0.74
C GLU A 194 10.35 -21.87 0.28
N VAL A 195 9.59 -22.13 -0.79
CA VAL A 195 8.55 -21.22 -1.29
C VAL A 195 7.27 -21.99 -1.54
N HIS A 196 6.16 -21.51 -0.93
CA HIS A 196 4.83 -22.12 -1.09
C HIS A 196 3.82 -21.08 -1.56
N GLY A 197 2.91 -21.49 -2.45
CA GLY A 197 1.80 -20.69 -2.95
C GLY A 197 0.51 -20.97 -2.21
N LEU A 198 -0.21 -19.91 -1.84
CA LEU A 198 -1.51 -19.99 -1.17
C LEU A 198 -2.49 -19.03 -1.84
N VAL A 199 -3.77 -19.35 -1.79
CA VAL A 199 -4.86 -18.42 -2.12
C VAL A 199 -5.81 -18.32 -0.93
N PHE A 200 -5.98 -17.10 -0.45
CA PHE A 200 -6.93 -16.72 0.59
C PHE A 200 -8.30 -16.40 -0.02
N ASP A 201 -9.36 -16.97 0.51
CA ASP A 201 -10.72 -16.66 0.12
C ASP A 201 -11.25 -15.50 0.97
N VAL A 202 -11.50 -14.33 0.34
CA VAL A 202 -11.93 -13.12 1.03
C VAL A 202 -13.35 -13.20 1.62
N LYS A 203 -14.13 -14.22 1.25
CA LYS A 203 -15.49 -14.42 1.76
C LYS A 203 -15.54 -15.38 2.95
N THR A 204 -14.69 -16.39 2.96
CA THR A 204 -14.71 -17.45 3.97
C THR A 204 -13.56 -17.39 4.96
N GLY A 205 -12.47 -16.66 4.62
CA GLY A 205 -11.26 -16.60 5.41
C GLY A 205 -10.36 -17.85 5.31
N HIS A 206 -10.73 -18.84 4.49
CA HIS A 206 -9.91 -20.02 4.29
C HIS A 206 -8.73 -19.77 3.36
N VAL A 207 -7.62 -20.46 3.61
CA VAL A 207 -6.49 -20.55 2.69
C VAL A 207 -6.43 -21.94 2.08
N ARG A 208 -6.02 -22.00 0.81
CA ARG A 208 -5.72 -23.27 0.12
C ARG A 208 -4.36 -23.18 -0.55
N LEU A 209 -3.72 -24.32 -0.71
CA LEU A 209 -2.47 -24.43 -1.46
C LEU A 209 -2.72 -24.20 -2.96
N VAL A 210 -1.70 -23.68 -3.63
CA VAL A 210 -1.54 -23.65 -5.08
C VAL A 210 -0.32 -24.49 -5.39
N ASP A 211 -0.56 -25.61 -6.07
CA ASP A 211 0.49 -26.56 -6.52
C ASP A 211 1.08 -26.09 -7.86
#